data_6f64a375473109f66879d972abef421c
#
_entry.id   6f64a375473109f66879d972abef421c
#
_cell.length_a   1.000
_cell.length_b   1.000
_cell.length_c   1.000
_cell.angle_alpha   90.00
_cell.angle_beta   90.00
_cell.angle_gamma   90.00
#
_symmetry.space_group_name_H-M   'P 1'
#
loop_
_entity.id
_entity.type
_entity.pdbx_description
1 polymer ?
#
loop_
_entity_poly.entity_id
_entity_poly.type
_entity_poly.pdbx_seq_one_letter_code
_entity_poly.pdbx_strand_id
1 'polypeptide(L)'
;MITYKNNNRMVIAIAGLLAVAFVSRMIYEDLTNAMIQSVMLTVRNSIHISLLFMWVVSLHRRLMNKNVRRLMLTVGCLMLFWLIDKIVKWDFTGSVTHPLVRYLWYGFYVGMLLIPTLGAFIINYLGKPEYYSHPAKLNYLLIPPAVLLGCVFTNDLHQKVFVFYNGFINFDLEYSYDWVYYIVMGWFIVMGFYFVVMMLLKSRVPGSRRLQKMPILIMTFAALFWIGYSMRLYNCDLTVMDILIIVLLLESAIQSGLLPSNTNYHQIFDATTIPVQIVDRDYQPHYVSAGAMPVSEQKMRQAEAGTVQMGNSQLRSAPINGGWVIWEDDITRLNDLQQQLQDAQEQLGEENILLQAELDLKEQRAKTEEKNRLYDRIAEEVKPQLIKTDLLLQRISEEPENKESLLAKVCVLGSYIKRRGNLMLLGEDADQIPAKELEYCIRESLENLRLGNTFTSLNAHCEGAVAFGAYRSRIRLL
;
A
#
# COMPACT_ATOMS: atom_id res chain seq x y z
N MET A 1 -5.57 4.31 32.99
CA MET A 1 -6.42 3.85 34.13
C MET A 1 -7.55 4.81 34.51
N ILE A 2 -7.44 6.10 34.26
CA ILE A 2 -8.46 7.13 34.58
C ILE A 2 -9.71 7.02 33.67
N THR A 3 -9.55 6.64 32.39
CA THR A 3 -10.63 6.61 31.38
C THR A 3 -11.63 5.47 31.60
N TYR A 4 -11.20 4.32 32.08
CA TYR A 4 -12.08 3.16 32.32
C TYR A 4 -13.02 3.39 33.51
N LYS A 5 -12.53 4.07 34.55
CA LYS A 5 -13.33 4.41 35.74
C LYS A 5 -14.41 5.46 35.44
N ASN A 6 -14.18 6.35 34.47
CA ASN A 6 -15.13 7.36 34.03
C ASN A 6 -16.26 6.77 33.18
N ASN A 7 -15.97 5.76 32.37
CA ASN A 7 -16.94 5.10 31.49
C ASN A 7 -18.00 4.33 32.34
N ASN A 8 -17.60 3.64 33.40
CA ASN A 8 -18.52 2.93 34.27
C ASN A 8 -19.46 3.89 35.03
N ARG A 9 -18.95 5.05 35.48
CA ARG A 9 -19.78 6.08 36.13
C ARG A 9 -20.84 6.63 35.19
N MET A 10 -20.48 6.86 33.93
CA MET A 10 -21.42 7.36 32.91
C MET A 10 -22.50 6.31 32.59
N VAL A 11 -22.14 5.04 32.46
CA VAL A 11 -23.11 3.93 32.25
C VAL A 11 -24.06 3.81 33.43
N ILE A 12 -23.56 3.88 34.65
CA ILE A 12 -24.38 3.85 35.89
C ILE A 12 -25.34 5.05 35.93
N ALA A 13 -24.86 6.25 35.55
CA ALA A 13 -25.69 7.45 35.52
C ALA A 13 -26.84 7.34 34.49
N ILE A 14 -26.53 6.84 33.27
CA ILE A 14 -27.54 6.61 32.22
C ILE A 14 -28.55 5.57 32.68
N ALA A 15 -28.12 4.45 33.25
CA ALA A 15 -29.00 3.41 33.79
C ALA A 15 -29.89 3.96 34.92
N GLY A 16 -29.33 4.80 35.80
CA GLY A 16 -30.07 5.48 36.84
C GLY A 16 -31.16 6.42 36.30
N LEU A 17 -30.83 7.22 35.27
CA LEU A 17 -31.81 8.10 34.63
C LEU A 17 -32.94 7.32 33.93
N LEU A 18 -32.61 6.21 33.23
CA LEU A 18 -33.60 5.33 32.63
C LEU A 18 -34.49 4.68 33.71
N ALA A 19 -33.95 4.27 34.84
CA ALA A 19 -34.71 3.75 35.97
C ALA A 19 -35.64 4.81 36.55
N VAL A 20 -35.19 6.07 36.70
CA VAL A 20 -36.06 7.19 37.13
C VAL A 20 -37.19 7.42 36.12
N ALA A 21 -36.91 7.40 34.82
CA ALA A 21 -37.95 7.55 33.80
C ALA A 21 -38.96 6.40 33.83
N PHE A 22 -38.53 5.16 34.08
CA PHE A 22 -39.40 4.00 34.24
C PHE A 22 -40.29 4.11 35.50
N VAL A 23 -39.71 4.46 36.65
CA VAL A 23 -40.44 4.66 37.90
C VAL A 23 -41.41 5.82 37.77
N SER A 24 -41.03 6.93 37.11
CA SER A 24 -41.93 8.04 36.80
C SER A 24 -43.20 7.60 36.04
N ARG A 25 -43.04 6.64 35.12
CA ARG A 25 -44.18 6.08 34.37
C ARG A 25 -45.08 5.27 35.28
N MET A 26 -44.53 4.38 36.11
CA MET A 26 -45.33 3.59 37.03
C MET A 26 -46.16 4.47 37.99
N ILE A 27 -45.50 5.49 38.54
CA ILE A 27 -46.18 6.45 39.44
C ILE A 27 -47.26 7.23 38.68
N TYR A 28 -47.00 7.63 37.41
CA TYR A 28 -47.96 8.34 36.59
C TYR A 28 -49.28 7.57 36.41
N GLU A 29 -49.23 6.25 36.21
CA GLU A 29 -50.39 5.40 35.97
C GLU A 29 -51.29 5.27 37.23
N ASP A 30 -50.69 5.38 38.43
CA ASP A 30 -51.42 5.25 39.73
C ASP A 30 -51.91 6.58 40.31
N LEU A 31 -51.44 7.72 39.74
CA LEU A 31 -51.77 9.03 40.29
C LEU A 31 -53.15 9.55 39.79
N THR A 32 -53.92 10.12 40.71
CA THR A 32 -55.20 10.81 40.40
C THR A 32 -55.06 12.33 40.27
N ASN A 33 -53.97 12.89 40.75
CA ASN A 33 -53.71 14.35 40.73
C ASN A 33 -53.10 14.77 39.38
N ALA A 34 -53.83 15.51 38.58
CA ALA A 34 -53.43 15.96 37.24
C ALA A 34 -52.15 16.82 37.22
N MET A 35 -51.90 17.62 38.29
CA MET A 35 -50.68 18.43 38.35
C MET A 35 -49.44 17.55 38.53
N ILE A 36 -49.49 16.57 39.41
CA ILE A 36 -48.38 15.64 39.65
C ILE A 36 -48.16 14.75 38.42
N GLN A 37 -49.24 14.30 37.76
CA GLN A 37 -49.18 13.57 36.50
C GLN A 37 -48.41 14.37 35.43
N SER A 38 -48.73 15.66 35.24
CA SER A 38 -48.03 16.52 34.28
C SER A 38 -46.56 16.68 34.60
N VAL A 39 -46.21 16.80 35.90
CA VAL A 39 -44.78 16.87 36.32
C VAL A 39 -44.06 15.57 36.00
N MET A 40 -44.62 14.42 36.34
CA MET A 40 -44.01 13.11 36.07
C MET A 40 -43.84 12.85 34.58
N LEU A 41 -44.83 13.23 33.77
CA LEU A 41 -44.76 13.16 32.32
C LEU A 41 -43.63 14.03 31.75
N THR A 42 -43.53 15.27 32.22
CA THR A 42 -42.51 16.21 31.79
C THR A 42 -41.13 15.74 32.16
N VAL A 43 -40.91 15.24 33.38
CA VAL A 43 -39.64 14.68 33.84
C VAL A 43 -39.22 13.49 32.96
N ARG A 44 -40.13 12.54 32.75
CA ARG A 44 -39.88 11.36 31.91
C ARG A 44 -39.46 11.74 30.49
N ASN A 45 -40.24 12.61 29.83
CA ASN A 45 -39.97 13.03 28.46
C ASN A 45 -38.68 13.82 28.35
N SER A 46 -38.39 14.70 29.33
CA SER A 46 -37.13 15.45 29.38
C SER A 46 -35.89 14.53 29.52
N ILE A 47 -35.99 13.46 30.31
CA ILE A 47 -34.94 12.46 30.45
C ILE A 47 -34.71 11.77 29.10
N HIS A 48 -35.74 11.26 28.42
CA HIS A 48 -35.61 10.55 27.16
C HIS A 48 -35.03 11.44 26.07
N ILE A 49 -35.54 12.67 25.91
CA ILE A 49 -35.00 13.63 24.92
C ILE A 49 -33.55 13.97 25.21
N SER A 50 -33.23 14.26 26.48
CA SER A 50 -31.87 14.65 26.86
C SER A 50 -30.83 13.54 26.64
N LEU A 51 -31.21 12.29 27.00
CA LEU A 51 -30.33 11.14 26.79
C LEU A 51 -30.09 10.88 25.31
N LEU A 52 -31.15 10.89 24.50
CA LEU A 52 -31.02 10.69 23.05
C LEU A 52 -30.22 11.83 22.39
N PHE A 53 -30.50 13.08 22.78
CA PHE A 53 -29.77 14.24 22.27
C PHE A 53 -28.27 14.18 22.61
N MET A 54 -27.93 13.87 23.88
CA MET A 54 -26.53 13.69 24.30
C MET A 54 -25.84 12.57 23.53
N TRP A 55 -26.55 11.47 23.27
CA TRP A 55 -26.01 10.38 22.45
C TRP A 55 -25.73 10.86 21.01
N VAL A 56 -26.63 11.56 20.37
CA VAL A 56 -26.47 12.12 19.00
C VAL A 56 -25.29 13.09 18.96
N VAL A 57 -25.16 14.00 19.93
CA VAL A 57 -24.00 14.91 20.02
C VAL A 57 -22.68 14.13 20.20
N SER A 58 -22.71 13.07 21.01
CA SER A 58 -21.55 12.19 21.22
C SER A 58 -21.08 11.52 19.91
N LEU A 59 -22.00 11.11 19.03
CA LEU A 59 -21.66 10.53 17.72
C LEU A 59 -20.83 11.48 16.86
N HIS A 60 -21.12 12.77 16.88
CA HIS A 60 -20.37 13.77 16.12
C HIS A 60 -18.88 13.81 16.48
N ARG A 61 -18.56 13.61 17.76
CA ARG A 61 -17.19 13.64 18.28
C ARG A 61 -16.47 12.30 18.14
N ARG A 62 -17.21 11.18 18.15
CA ARG A 62 -16.65 9.82 18.20
C ARG A 62 -16.38 9.20 16.84
N LEU A 63 -17.15 9.55 15.81
CA LEU A 63 -17.05 8.93 14.49
C LEU A 63 -16.09 9.70 13.60
N MET A 64 -15.07 8.98 13.06
CA MET A 64 -14.03 9.55 12.21
C MET A 64 -14.51 9.73 10.76
N ASN A 65 -15.12 8.70 10.18
CA ASN A 65 -15.58 8.74 8.78
C ASN A 65 -16.74 9.74 8.61
N LYS A 66 -16.54 10.74 7.76
CA LYS A 66 -17.52 11.82 7.50
C LYS A 66 -18.87 11.30 6.99
N ASN A 67 -18.85 10.28 6.12
CA ASN A 67 -20.06 9.74 5.52
C ASN A 67 -20.86 8.93 6.54
N VAL A 68 -20.20 8.06 7.31
CA VAL A 68 -20.82 7.31 8.40
C VAL A 68 -21.36 8.25 9.44
N ARG A 69 -20.61 9.29 9.81
CA ARG A 69 -21.06 10.31 10.78
C ARG A 69 -22.31 11.01 10.32
N ARG A 70 -22.39 11.44 9.04
CA ARG A 70 -23.61 12.05 8.49
C ARG A 70 -24.82 11.10 8.56
N LEU A 71 -24.65 9.85 8.12
CA LEU A 71 -25.72 8.85 8.19
C LEU A 71 -26.20 8.59 9.63
N MET A 72 -25.27 8.40 10.56
CA MET A 72 -25.58 8.17 11.97
C MET A 72 -26.27 9.38 12.62
N LEU A 73 -25.83 10.60 12.29
CA LEU A 73 -26.49 11.83 12.74
C LEU A 73 -27.91 11.95 12.15
N THR A 74 -28.11 11.59 10.87
CA THR A 74 -29.43 11.56 10.25
C THR A 74 -30.34 10.56 10.95
N VAL A 75 -29.84 9.34 11.26
CA VAL A 75 -30.59 8.35 12.05
C VAL A 75 -30.93 8.90 13.44
N GLY A 76 -29.96 9.54 14.11
CA GLY A 76 -30.18 10.18 15.41
C GLY A 76 -31.24 11.29 15.36
N CYS A 77 -31.22 12.13 14.34
CA CYS A 77 -32.25 13.17 14.13
C CYS A 77 -33.64 12.56 13.85
N LEU A 78 -33.71 11.47 13.07
CA LEU A 78 -34.94 10.76 12.82
C LEU A 78 -35.51 10.10 14.10
N MET A 79 -34.67 9.57 14.97
CA MET A 79 -35.08 9.05 16.27
C MET A 79 -35.58 10.16 17.20
N LEU A 80 -34.91 11.34 17.22
CA LEU A 80 -35.39 12.51 17.95
C LEU A 80 -36.75 12.97 17.41
N PHE A 81 -36.89 13.07 16.09
CA PHE A 81 -38.16 13.38 15.46
C PHE A 81 -39.26 12.39 15.88
N TRP A 82 -38.99 11.09 15.81
CA TRP A 82 -39.94 10.03 16.20
C TRP A 82 -40.33 10.12 17.67
N LEU A 83 -39.39 10.40 18.56
CA LEU A 83 -39.65 10.60 19.99
C LEU A 83 -40.51 11.83 20.25
N ILE A 84 -40.23 12.96 19.59
CA ILE A 84 -41.00 14.21 19.73
C ILE A 84 -42.39 14.03 19.17
N ASP A 85 -42.53 13.41 17.99
CA ASP A 85 -43.81 13.11 17.34
C ASP A 85 -44.71 12.25 18.26
N LYS A 86 -44.11 11.21 18.88
CA LYS A 86 -44.80 10.40 19.90
C LYS A 86 -45.28 11.25 21.09
N ILE A 87 -44.41 12.10 21.65
CA ILE A 87 -44.75 12.96 22.80
C ILE A 87 -45.87 13.91 22.44
N VAL A 88 -45.82 14.56 21.28
CA VAL A 88 -46.83 15.49 20.82
C VAL A 88 -48.18 14.76 20.64
N LYS A 89 -48.16 13.61 19.95
CA LYS A 89 -49.40 12.87 19.67
C LYS A 89 -50.06 12.30 20.94
N TRP A 90 -49.29 11.63 21.80
CA TRP A 90 -49.89 10.88 22.93
C TRP A 90 -49.97 11.67 24.22
N ASP A 91 -49.00 12.56 24.49
CA ASP A 91 -48.89 13.23 25.78
C ASP A 91 -49.56 14.63 25.76
N PHE A 92 -49.61 15.30 24.58
CA PHE A 92 -50.20 16.65 24.47
C PHE A 92 -51.53 16.71 23.73
N THR A 93 -51.75 15.91 22.67
CA THR A 93 -52.99 16.00 21.88
C THR A 93 -54.03 14.96 22.26
N GLY A 94 -53.65 13.87 22.89
CA GLY A 94 -54.56 12.81 23.33
C GLY A 94 -55.42 12.27 22.18
N SER A 95 -56.73 12.12 22.46
CA SER A 95 -57.76 11.58 21.54
C SER A 95 -58.47 12.64 20.69
N VAL A 96 -57.82 13.75 20.38
CA VAL A 96 -58.41 14.81 19.54
C VAL A 96 -58.57 14.33 18.10
N THR A 97 -59.76 14.46 17.54
CA THR A 97 -60.14 14.03 16.17
C THR A 97 -59.63 14.98 15.07
N HIS A 98 -58.73 15.91 15.40
CA HIS A 98 -58.22 16.87 14.43
C HIS A 98 -57.33 16.18 13.38
N PRO A 99 -57.39 16.55 12.09
CA PRO A 99 -56.55 15.95 11.03
C PRO A 99 -55.06 15.95 11.33
N LEU A 100 -54.52 16.99 11.96
CA LEU A 100 -53.09 17.07 12.34
C LEU A 100 -52.66 15.91 13.26
N VAL A 101 -53.53 15.46 14.17
CA VAL A 101 -53.22 14.35 15.09
C VAL A 101 -53.09 13.03 14.32
N ARG A 102 -53.88 12.84 13.26
CA ARG A 102 -53.80 11.70 12.37
C ARG A 102 -52.50 11.74 11.55
N TYR A 103 -52.09 12.91 11.05
CA TYR A 103 -50.83 13.07 10.35
C TYR A 103 -49.63 12.88 11.27
N LEU A 104 -49.68 13.25 12.55
CA LEU A 104 -48.69 12.87 13.55
C LEU A 104 -48.60 11.34 13.70
N TRP A 105 -49.74 10.65 13.73
CA TRP A 105 -49.77 9.19 13.76
C TRP A 105 -49.13 8.56 12.50
N TYR A 106 -49.34 9.12 11.31
CA TYR A 106 -48.66 8.73 10.10
C TYR A 106 -47.15 9.06 10.16
N GLY A 107 -46.74 10.09 10.89
CA GLY A 107 -45.35 10.49 11.14
C GLY A 107 -44.52 9.39 11.78
N PHE A 108 -45.07 8.49 12.56
CA PHE A 108 -44.35 7.33 13.12
C PHE A 108 -43.71 6.44 12.06
N TYR A 109 -44.33 6.32 10.89
CA TYR A 109 -43.82 5.50 9.80
C TYR A 109 -42.58 6.08 9.13
N VAL A 110 -42.32 7.38 9.33
CA VAL A 110 -41.07 8.02 8.85
C VAL A 110 -39.85 7.39 9.53
N GLY A 111 -39.84 7.34 10.86
CA GLY A 111 -38.80 6.67 11.62
C GLY A 111 -38.70 5.17 11.30
N MET A 112 -39.89 4.50 11.30
CA MET A 112 -39.99 3.07 11.10
C MET A 112 -39.43 2.58 9.74
N LEU A 113 -39.62 3.34 8.65
CA LEU A 113 -39.19 2.98 7.32
C LEU A 113 -37.76 3.46 7.01
N LEU A 114 -37.41 4.70 7.43
CA LEU A 114 -36.11 5.30 7.05
C LEU A 114 -34.96 4.82 7.93
N ILE A 115 -35.16 4.60 9.24
CA ILE A 115 -34.09 4.21 10.14
C ILE A 115 -33.44 2.87 9.75
N PRO A 116 -34.19 1.77 9.52
CA PRO A 116 -33.61 0.50 9.08
C PRO A 116 -32.97 0.60 7.69
N THR A 117 -33.56 1.40 6.79
CA THR A 117 -33.01 1.64 5.45
C THR A 117 -31.65 2.35 5.53
N LEU A 118 -31.53 3.41 6.33
CA LEU A 118 -30.27 4.09 6.58
C LEU A 118 -29.26 3.18 7.30
N GLY A 119 -29.73 2.28 8.16
CA GLY A 119 -28.92 1.21 8.76
C GLY A 119 -28.27 0.35 7.70
N ALA A 120 -28.96 -0.01 6.62
CA ALA A 120 -28.39 -0.75 5.49
C ALA A 120 -27.29 0.05 4.76
N PHE A 121 -27.39 1.37 4.67
CA PHE A 121 -26.30 2.21 4.16
C PHE A 121 -25.09 2.19 5.09
N ILE A 122 -25.30 2.33 6.40
CA ILE A 122 -24.22 2.31 7.40
C ILE A 122 -23.45 1.00 7.32
N ILE A 123 -24.12 -0.13 7.15
CA ILE A 123 -23.49 -1.46 7.01
C ILE A 123 -22.54 -1.54 5.82
N ASN A 124 -22.81 -0.83 4.73
CA ASN A 124 -21.91 -0.84 3.58
C ASN A 124 -20.56 -0.18 3.85
N TYR A 125 -20.47 0.67 4.86
CA TYR A 125 -19.23 1.27 5.33
C TYR A 125 -18.46 0.41 6.34
N LEU A 126 -19.08 -0.64 6.92
CA LEU A 126 -18.41 -1.51 7.89
C LEU A 126 -17.21 -2.23 7.26
N GLY A 127 -16.05 -2.11 7.91
CA GLY A 127 -14.81 -2.74 7.46
C GLY A 127 -14.23 -2.15 6.17
N LYS A 128 -14.69 -0.97 5.75
CA LYS A 128 -14.14 -0.24 4.61
C LYS A 128 -13.23 0.90 5.04
N PRO A 129 -12.21 1.25 4.21
CA PRO A 129 -11.31 2.35 4.50
C PRO A 129 -12.05 3.70 4.56
N GLU A 130 -11.44 4.69 5.18
CA GLU A 130 -12.05 6.00 5.45
C GLU A 130 -12.49 6.76 4.19
N TYR A 131 -11.75 6.59 3.10
CA TYR A 131 -12.04 7.23 1.79
C TYR A 131 -13.10 6.49 0.95
N TYR A 132 -13.66 5.38 1.46
CA TYR A 132 -14.68 4.63 0.73
C TYR A 132 -15.97 5.45 0.59
N SER A 133 -16.49 5.52 -0.63
CA SER A 133 -17.83 6.03 -0.95
C SER A 133 -18.70 4.88 -1.45
N HIS A 134 -19.97 4.85 -1.04
CA HIS A 134 -20.89 3.82 -1.51
C HIS A 134 -21.20 3.99 -3.02
N PRO A 135 -21.47 2.90 -3.75
CA PRO A 135 -21.85 3.00 -5.16
C PRO A 135 -23.20 3.71 -5.31
N ALA A 136 -23.31 4.58 -6.32
CA ALA A 136 -24.52 5.37 -6.56
C ALA A 136 -25.80 4.50 -6.72
N LYS A 137 -25.64 3.25 -7.19
CA LYS A 137 -26.73 2.27 -7.30
C LYS A 137 -27.43 1.97 -5.97
N LEU A 138 -26.72 2.10 -4.84
CA LEU A 138 -27.31 1.86 -3.52
C LEU A 138 -28.38 2.88 -3.20
N ASN A 139 -28.34 4.08 -3.76
CA ASN A 139 -29.34 5.12 -3.54
C ASN A 139 -30.76 4.70 -3.99
N TYR A 140 -30.86 3.75 -4.95
CA TYR A 140 -32.17 3.19 -5.33
C TYR A 140 -32.89 2.48 -4.17
N LEU A 141 -32.15 2.08 -3.12
CA LEU A 141 -32.76 1.50 -1.91
C LEU A 141 -33.65 2.50 -1.15
N LEU A 142 -33.54 3.80 -1.40
CA LEU A 142 -34.42 4.82 -0.82
C LEU A 142 -35.77 4.93 -1.53
N ILE A 143 -35.93 4.40 -2.74
CA ILE A 143 -37.17 4.49 -3.52
C ILE A 143 -38.34 3.73 -2.84
N PRO A 144 -38.17 2.44 -2.43
CA PRO A 144 -39.28 1.73 -1.80
C PRO A 144 -39.82 2.41 -0.52
N PRO A 145 -38.98 2.79 0.46
CA PRO A 145 -39.50 3.47 1.66
C PRO A 145 -40.14 4.84 1.34
N ALA A 146 -39.64 5.57 0.34
CA ALA A 146 -40.23 6.83 -0.09
C ALA A 146 -41.63 6.62 -0.70
N VAL A 147 -41.80 5.60 -1.53
CA VAL A 147 -43.13 5.23 -2.08
C VAL A 147 -44.08 4.78 -0.97
N LEU A 148 -43.61 3.92 -0.06
CA LEU A 148 -44.44 3.43 1.06
C LEU A 148 -44.83 4.57 1.99
N LEU A 149 -43.96 5.52 2.28
CA LEU A 149 -44.29 6.74 3.02
C LEU A 149 -45.33 7.57 2.28
N GLY A 150 -45.18 7.72 0.96
CA GLY A 150 -46.21 8.37 0.13
C GLY A 150 -47.58 7.70 0.30
N CYS A 151 -47.65 6.36 0.27
CA CYS A 151 -48.88 5.62 0.51
C CYS A 151 -49.46 5.85 1.93
N VAL A 152 -48.58 5.89 2.95
CA VAL A 152 -49.03 6.15 4.34
C VAL A 152 -49.63 7.56 4.48
N PHE A 153 -48.91 8.58 3.97
CA PHE A 153 -49.39 9.98 4.10
C PHE A 153 -50.59 10.30 3.22
N THR A 154 -50.83 9.54 2.15
CA THR A 154 -52.02 9.68 1.30
C THR A 154 -53.14 8.69 1.67
N ASN A 155 -53.00 7.98 2.80
CA ASN A 155 -53.97 6.98 3.20
C ASN A 155 -55.42 7.51 3.32
N ASP A 156 -55.60 8.78 3.67
CA ASP A 156 -56.89 9.42 3.74
C ASP A 156 -57.67 9.39 2.41
N LEU A 157 -56.94 9.28 1.26
CA LEU A 157 -57.54 9.24 -0.08
C LEU A 157 -57.92 7.83 -0.53
N HIS A 158 -57.16 6.81 -0.11
CA HIS A 158 -57.31 5.46 -0.67
C HIS A 158 -57.58 4.37 0.37
N GLN A 159 -57.32 4.61 1.65
CA GLN A 159 -57.48 3.68 2.79
C GLN A 159 -56.89 2.27 2.55
N LYS A 160 -55.76 2.19 1.84
CA LYS A 160 -55.06 0.93 1.52
C LYS A 160 -54.05 0.50 2.59
N VAL A 161 -53.67 1.43 3.50
CA VAL A 161 -52.81 1.15 4.65
C VAL A 161 -53.67 0.87 5.87
N PHE A 162 -54.57 1.80 6.18
CA PHE A 162 -55.53 1.73 7.29
C PHE A 162 -56.94 1.99 6.77
N VAL A 163 -57.86 1.11 7.12
CA VAL A 163 -59.29 1.24 6.81
C VAL A 163 -59.99 1.70 8.07
N PHE A 164 -60.63 2.86 8.02
CA PHE A 164 -61.36 3.46 9.15
C PHE A 164 -62.85 3.12 9.05
N TYR A 165 -63.40 2.47 10.10
CA TYR A 165 -64.81 2.01 10.08
C TYR A 165 -65.78 3.13 10.29
N ASN A 166 -65.48 4.11 11.17
CA ASN A 166 -66.37 5.24 11.52
C ASN A 166 -65.84 6.57 10.92
N GLY A 167 -65.33 6.53 9.67
CA GLY A 167 -64.68 7.68 9.10
C GLY A 167 -63.37 7.97 9.87
N PHE A 168 -63.17 9.24 10.24
CA PHE A 168 -61.94 9.63 10.95
C PHE A 168 -62.15 9.90 12.44
N ILE A 169 -63.32 9.49 12.98
CA ILE A 169 -63.60 9.55 14.42
C ILE A 169 -62.96 8.34 15.07
N ASN A 170 -62.20 8.53 16.16
CA ASN A 170 -61.45 7.47 16.84
C ASN A 170 -60.50 6.69 15.91
N PHE A 171 -59.86 7.36 14.97
CA PHE A 171 -59.02 6.77 13.93
C PHE A 171 -57.89 5.90 14.48
N ASP A 172 -57.45 6.10 15.71
CA ASP A 172 -56.39 5.38 16.38
C ASP A 172 -56.86 4.17 17.22
N LEU A 173 -58.17 3.98 17.36
CA LEU A 173 -58.79 2.87 18.10
C LEU A 173 -59.62 1.94 17.19
N GLU A 174 -60.32 2.51 16.21
CA GLU A 174 -61.29 1.79 15.37
C GLU A 174 -60.82 1.71 13.90
N TYR A 175 -59.75 0.95 13.64
CA TYR A 175 -59.23 0.73 12.30
C TYR A 175 -58.80 -0.72 12.09
N SER A 176 -58.67 -1.12 10.84
CA SER A 176 -58.02 -2.37 10.43
C SER A 176 -56.88 -2.10 9.47
N TYR A 177 -56.00 -3.08 9.40
CA TYR A 177 -54.88 -3.03 8.47
C TYR A 177 -55.28 -3.59 7.11
N ASP A 178 -54.87 -2.91 6.00
CA ASP A 178 -55.02 -3.41 4.65
C ASP A 178 -53.63 -3.84 4.10
N TRP A 179 -53.58 -4.37 2.88
CA TRP A 179 -52.44 -5.06 2.31
C TRP A 179 -51.13 -4.20 2.24
N VAL A 180 -51.20 -2.88 2.02
CA VAL A 180 -50.06 -1.99 2.00
C VAL A 180 -49.37 -1.94 3.38
N TYR A 181 -50.14 -2.01 4.47
CA TYR A 181 -49.58 -2.08 5.83
C TYR A 181 -48.63 -3.28 5.97
N TYR A 182 -49.02 -4.45 5.46
CA TYR A 182 -48.17 -5.65 5.54
C TYR A 182 -46.91 -5.52 4.71
N ILE A 183 -46.91 -4.76 3.59
CA ILE A 183 -45.70 -4.43 2.83
C ILE A 183 -44.80 -3.51 3.64
N VAL A 184 -45.35 -2.49 4.31
CA VAL A 184 -44.60 -1.59 5.21
C VAL A 184 -43.93 -2.38 6.33
N MET A 185 -44.66 -3.26 6.99
CA MET A 185 -44.09 -4.14 8.04
C MET A 185 -43.06 -5.12 7.50
N GLY A 186 -43.33 -5.69 6.33
CA GLY A 186 -42.36 -6.55 5.64
C GLY A 186 -41.04 -5.83 5.33
N TRP A 187 -41.11 -4.60 4.84
CA TRP A 187 -39.94 -3.77 4.60
C TRP A 187 -39.14 -3.52 5.88
N PHE A 188 -39.82 -3.12 6.95
CA PHE A 188 -39.20 -2.90 8.26
C PHE A 188 -38.47 -4.14 8.78
N ILE A 189 -39.11 -5.29 8.74
CA ILE A 189 -38.54 -6.56 9.21
C ILE A 189 -37.38 -6.99 8.34
N VAL A 190 -37.49 -6.92 7.01
CA VAL A 190 -36.44 -7.33 6.06
C VAL A 190 -35.22 -6.44 6.22
N MET A 191 -35.37 -5.12 6.31
CA MET A 191 -34.25 -4.20 6.48
C MET A 191 -33.61 -4.32 7.87
N GLY A 192 -34.39 -4.52 8.93
CA GLY A 192 -33.89 -4.77 10.27
C GLY A 192 -33.09 -6.07 10.34
N PHE A 193 -33.62 -7.15 9.77
CA PHE A 193 -32.94 -8.45 9.68
C PHE A 193 -31.66 -8.35 8.85
N TYR A 194 -31.70 -7.69 7.68
CA TYR A 194 -30.53 -7.42 6.84
C TYR A 194 -29.44 -6.70 7.64
N PHE A 195 -29.81 -5.66 8.40
CA PHE A 195 -28.88 -4.91 9.24
C PHE A 195 -28.13 -5.83 10.20
N VAL A 196 -28.86 -6.65 10.93
CA VAL A 196 -28.28 -7.53 11.97
C VAL A 196 -27.42 -8.63 11.36
N VAL A 197 -27.93 -9.32 10.33
CA VAL A 197 -27.19 -10.41 9.66
C VAL A 197 -25.89 -9.89 9.09
N MET A 198 -25.92 -8.76 8.39
CA MET A 198 -24.73 -8.17 7.80
C MET A 198 -23.75 -7.65 8.85
N MET A 199 -24.26 -7.14 9.97
CA MET A 199 -23.42 -6.74 11.10
C MET A 199 -22.67 -7.95 11.68
N LEU A 200 -23.33 -9.09 11.84
CA LEU A 200 -22.72 -10.33 12.33
C LEU A 200 -21.70 -10.92 11.33
N LEU A 201 -22.03 -10.91 10.04
CA LEU A 201 -21.15 -11.44 8.99
C LEU A 201 -19.86 -10.60 8.82
N LYS A 202 -19.97 -9.28 8.97
CA LYS A 202 -18.82 -8.36 8.85
C LYS A 202 -18.00 -8.24 10.14
N SER A 203 -18.51 -8.73 11.26
CA SER A 203 -17.88 -8.68 12.59
C SER A 203 -16.70 -9.66 12.74
N ARG A 204 -15.81 -9.76 11.74
CA ARG A 204 -14.65 -10.66 11.75
C ARG A 204 -13.37 -10.04 12.30
N VAL A 205 -13.43 -9.02 13.13
CA VAL A 205 -12.24 -8.40 13.72
C VAL A 205 -11.63 -9.34 14.77
N PRO A 206 -10.37 -9.78 14.63
CA PRO A 206 -9.69 -10.58 15.62
C PRO A 206 -9.56 -9.80 16.93
N GLY A 207 -10.00 -10.38 18.04
CA GLY A 207 -9.86 -9.79 19.39
C GLY A 207 -11.16 -9.41 20.09
N SER A 208 -12.29 -9.26 19.40
CA SER A 208 -13.55 -8.83 20.02
C SER A 208 -14.61 -9.91 20.18
N ARG A 209 -14.23 -11.19 20.33
CA ARG A 209 -15.16 -12.33 20.44
C ARG A 209 -16.27 -12.15 21.51
N ARG A 210 -16.00 -11.44 22.60
CA ARG A 210 -17.01 -11.13 23.62
C ARG A 210 -18.00 -10.06 23.18
N LEU A 211 -17.53 -9.04 22.44
CA LEU A 211 -18.36 -7.94 21.94
C LEU A 211 -19.23 -8.38 20.75
N GLN A 212 -18.81 -9.40 19.99
CA GLN A 212 -19.61 -9.97 18.89
C GLN A 212 -20.91 -10.62 19.35
N LYS A 213 -21.01 -11.02 20.61
CA LYS A 213 -22.24 -11.59 21.18
C LYS A 213 -23.27 -10.53 21.54
N MET A 214 -22.86 -9.26 21.71
CA MET A 214 -23.76 -8.18 22.13
C MET A 214 -24.91 -7.93 21.14
N PRO A 215 -24.71 -7.79 19.83
CA PRO A 215 -25.81 -7.64 18.88
C PRO A 215 -26.82 -8.77 18.93
N ILE A 216 -26.34 -10.03 19.07
CA ILE A 216 -27.21 -11.21 19.18
C ILE A 216 -28.06 -11.11 20.45
N LEU A 217 -27.43 -10.77 21.56
CA LEU A 217 -28.13 -10.61 22.85
C LEU A 217 -29.17 -9.51 22.79
N ILE A 218 -28.85 -8.37 22.19
CA ILE A 218 -29.80 -7.24 22.01
C ILE A 218 -30.97 -7.67 21.13
N MET A 219 -30.71 -8.39 20.04
CA MET A 219 -31.79 -8.86 19.14
C MET A 219 -32.66 -9.93 19.79
N THR A 220 -32.05 -10.84 20.57
CA THR A 220 -32.83 -11.83 21.32
C THR A 220 -33.74 -11.12 22.33
N PHE A 221 -33.20 -10.12 23.04
CA PHE A 221 -34.01 -9.28 23.94
C PHE A 221 -35.12 -8.56 23.20
N ALA A 222 -34.84 -7.93 22.04
CA ALA A 222 -35.83 -7.25 21.23
C ALA A 222 -36.94 -8.18 20.76
N ALA A 223 -36.60 -9.38 20.29
CA ALA A 223 -37.58 -10.38 19.85
C ALA A 223 -38.50 -10.84 21.03
N LEU A 224 -37.91 -11.13 22.17
CA LEU A 224 -38.66 -11.49 23.38
C LEU A 224 -39.55 -10.35 23.86
N PHE A 225 -39.04 -9.13 23.82
CA PHE A 225 -39.80 -7.93 24.15
C PHE A 225 -41.01 -7.76 23.21
N TRP A 226 -40.84 -7.86 21.90
CA TRP A 226 -41.92 -7.69 20.93
C TRP A 226 -42.98 -8.80 21.03
N ILE A 227 -42.56 -10.05 21.28
CA ILE A 227 -43.47 -11.18 21.53
C ILE A 227 -44.30 -10.89 22.78
N GLY A 228 -43.68 -10.53 23.90
CA GLY A 228 -44.36 -10.25 25.14
C GLY A 228 -45.34 -9.03 25.03
N TYR A 229 -44.90 -7.99 24.31
CA TYR A 229 -45.75 -6.83 24.01
C TYR A 229 -46.99 -7.23 23.16
N SER A 230 -46.78 -8.05 22.12
CA SER A 230 -47.84 -8.56 21.26
C SER A 230 -48.84 -9.44 22.04
N MET A 231 -48.35 -10.20 23.04
CA MET A 231 -49.16 -11.01 23.96
C MET A 231 -49.82 -10.18 25.07
N ARG A 232 -49.62 -8.85 25.09
CA ARG A 232 -50.11 -7.92 26.11
C ARG A 232 -49.71 -8.31 27.54
N LEU A 233 -48.52 -8.91 27.72
CA LEU A 233 -48.03 -9.30 29.05
C LEU A 233 -47.66 -8.10 29.91
N TYR A 234 -47.34 -6.97 29.30
CA TYR A 234 -46.97 -5.72 29.97
C TYR A 234 -47.37 -4.52 29.10
N ASN A 235 -47.58 -3.39 29.77
CA ASN A 235 -47.87 -2.11 29.15
C ASN A 235 -46.63 -1.21 29.23
N CYS A 236 -45.93 -1.02 28.11
CA CYS A 236 -44.79 -0.12 28.07
C CYS A 236 -44.80 0.72 26.78
N ASP A 237 -43.97 1.75 26.78
CA ASP A 237 -43.84 2.68 25.66
C ASP A 237 -43.01 2.03 24.54
N LEU A 238 -43.70 1.52 23.51
CA LEU A 238 -43.10 0.81 22.40
C LEU A 238 -42.06 1.68 21.68
N THR A 239 -42.37 2.96 21.41
CA THR A 239 -41.46 3.87 20.69
C THR A 239 -40.16 4.10 21.45
N VAL A 240 -40.24 4.29 22.77
CA VAL A 240 -39.03 4.49 23.60
C VAL A 240 -38.20 3.23 23.62
N MET A 241 -38.81 2.04 23.71
CA MET A 241 -38.09 0.76 23.69
C MET A 241 -37.44 0.49 22.34
N ASP A 242 -38.13 0.78 21.24
CA ASP A 242 -37.58 0.64 19.89
C ASP A 242 -36.37 1.56 19.68
N ILE A 243 -36.45 2.82 20.09
CA ILE A 243 -35.34 3.75 20.06
C ILE A 243 -34.16 3.23 20.90
N LEU A 244 -34.42 2.72 22.12
CA LEU A 244 -33.38 2.16 22.98
C LEU A 244 -32.69 0.96 22.32
N ILE A 245 -33.45 0.04 21.72
CA ILE A 245 -32.93 -1.13 20.99
C ILE A 245 -32.06 -0.67 19.82
N ILE A 246 -32.50 0.32 19.04
CA ILE A 246 -31.74 0.85 17.91
C ILE A 246 -30.42 1.51 18.40
N VAL A 247 -30.46 2.32 19.46
CA VAL A 247 -29.29 2.95 20.06
C VAL A 247 -28.31 1.88 20.55
N LEU A 248 -28.78 0.85 21.24
CA LEU A 248 -27.93 -0.24 21.74
C LEU A 248 -27.27 -1.03 20.59
N LEU A 249 -28.00 -1.29 19.51
CA LEU A 249 -27.47 -1.97 18.31
C LEU A 249 -26.38 -1.13 17.64
N LEU A 250 -26.63 0.16 17.42
CA LEU A 250 -25.67 1.06 16.81
C LEU A 250 -24.44 1.28 17.70
N GLU A 251 -24.66 1.40 19.01
CA GLU A 251 -23.56 1.52 19.98
C GLU A 251 -22.72 0.24 20.04
N SER A 252 -23.36 -0.94 19.96
CA SER A 252 -22.62 -2.21 19.89
C SER A 252 -21.76 -2.31 18.64
N ALA A 253 -22.19 -1.75 17.49
CA ALA A 253 -21.40 -1.68 16.26
C ALA A 253 -20.20 -0.73 16.41
N ILE A 254 -20.35 0.38 17.14
CA ILE A 254 -19.25 1.30 17.43
C ILE A 254 -18.24 0.66 18.38
N GLN A 255 -18.70 0.07 19.49
CA GLN A 255 -17.82 -0.53 20.51
C GLN A 255 -17.11 -1.80 20.03
N SER A 256 -17.71 -2.56 19.12
CA SER A 256 -17.07 -3.73 18.49
C SER A 256 -15.99 -3.35 17.49
N GLY A 257 -15.73 -2.06 17.23
CA GLY A 257 -14.73 -1.59 16.29
C GLY A 257 -15.11 -1.77 14.82
N LEU A 258 -16.36 -2.16 14.54
CA LEU A 258 -16.89 -2.29 13.17
C LEU A 258 -17.00 -0.92 12.48
N LEU A 259 -17.29 0.12 13.26
CA LEU A 259 -17.26 1.50 12.83
C LEU A 259 -16.02 2.18 13.39
N PRO A 260 -15.14 2.78 12.55
CA PRO A 260 -13.96 3.50 13.02
C PRO A 260 -14.38 4.63 13.96
N SER A 261 -14.04 4.48 15.22
CA SER A 261 -14.37 5.46 16.27
C SER A 261 -13.13 5.85 17.05
N ASN A 262 -13.14 7.06 17.56
CA ASN A 262 -12.05 7.65 18.35
C ASN A 262 -12.00 7.14 19.82
N THR A 263 -12.84 6.17 20.17
CA THR A 263 -13.02 5.75 21.59
C THR A 263 -11.92 4.83 22.12
N ASN A 264 -11.19 4.13 21.25
CA ASN A 264 -10.17 3.14 21.64
C ASN A 264 -8.74 3.56 21.26
N TYR A 265 -8.52 4.83 20.94
CA TYR A 265 -7.21 5.33 20.49
C TYR A 265 -6.10 5.05 21.53
N HIS A 266 -6.37 5.23 22.82
CA HIS A 266 -5.40 4.94 23.88
C HIS A 266 -4.95 3.47 23.86
N GLN A 267 -5.90 2.53 23.73
CA GLN A 267 -5.57 1.11 23.71
C GLN A 267 -4.80 0.70 22.43
N ILE A 268 -5.12 1.31 21.29
CA ILE A 268 -4.40 1.09 20.03
C ILE A 268 -2.99 1.67 20.15
N PHE A 269 -2.87 2.87 20.68
CA PHE A 269 -1.57 3.52 20.90
C PHE A 269 -0.68 2.75 21.87
N ASP A 270 -1.25 2.29 23.00
CA ASP A 270 -0.53 1.49 24.00
C ASP A 270 -0.11 0.12 23.43
N ALA A 271 -0.89 -0.46 22.53
CA ALA A 271 -0.59 -1.73 21.86
C ALA A 271 0.31 -1.58 20.64
N THR A 272 0.60 -0.35 20.18
CA THR A 272 1.44 -0.09 19.03
C THR A 272 2.91 -0.34 19.38
N THR A 273 3.55 -1.21 18.62
CA THR A 273 4.99 -1.51 18.76
C THR A 273 5.89 -0.43 18.16
N ILE A 274 5.32 0.44 17.32
CA ILE A 274 6.04 1.56 16.72
C ILE A 274 6.12 2.69 17.74
N PRO A 275 7.31 3.26 18.02
CA PRO A 275 7.48 4.41 18.87
C PRO A 275 6.85 5.66 18.24
N VAL A 276 5.65 6.04 18.67
CA VAL A 276 4.88 7.16 18.11
C VAL A 276 4.42 8.10 19.22
N GLN A 277 4.50 9.40 18.96
CA GLN A 277 3.98 10.45 19.83
C GLN A 277 3.08 11.39 19.04
N ILE A 278 1.94 11.78 19.62
CA ILE A 278 1.11 12.87 19.11
C ILE A 278 1.30 14.08 20.02
N VAL A 279 1.75 15.17 19.44
CA VAL A 279 2.01 16.42 20.13
C VAL A 279 1.09 17.52 19.60
N ASP A 280 0.78 18.50 20.43
CA ASP A 280 0.05 19.71 20.02
C ASP A 280 0.97 20.73 19.31
N ARG A 281 0.45 21.92 19.06
CA ARG A 281 1.20 23.01 18.42
C ARG A 281 2.35 23.53 19.28
N ASP A 282 2.29 23.30 20.59
CA ASP A 282 3.29 23.68 21.58
C ASP A 282 4.23 22.53 21.91
N TYR A 283 4.22 21.44 21.09
CA TYR A 283 5.00 20.21 21.22
C TYR A 283 4.79 19.47 22.54
N GLN A 284 3.67 19.72 23.23
CA GLN A 284 3.29 18.95 24.41
C GLN A 284 2.70 17.60 24.01
N PRO A 285 3.20 16.49 24.58
CA PRO A 285 2.73 15.17 24.19
C PRO A 285 1.34 14.89 24.77
N HIS A 286 0.37 14.64 23.89
CA HIS A 286 -0.98 14.20 24.23
C HIS A 286 -1.13 12.68 24.26
N TYR A 287 -0.44 12.01 23.35
CA TYR A 287 -0.41 10.55 23.24
C TYR A 287 1.01 10.09 23.02
N VAL A 288 1.44 9.07 23.77
CA VAL A 288 2.77 8.47 23.68
C VAL A 288 2.58 6.96 23.68
N SER A 289 3.11 6.26 22.67
CA SER A 289 3.09 4.79 22.64
C SER A 289 4.04 4.22 23.69
N ALA A 290 3.81 2.98 24.12
CA ALA A 290 4.62 2.32 25.15
C ALA A 290 6.11 2.20 24.80
N GLY A 291 6.44 2.14 23.50
CA GLY A 291 7.82 2.06 23.00
C GLY A 291 8.48 3.41 22.71
N ALA A 292 7.75 4.52 22.80
CA ALA A 292 8.30 5.83 22.46
C ALA A 292 9.17 6.40 23.57
N MET A 293 10.39 6.80 23.23
CA MET A 293 11.27 7.53 24.16
C MET A 293 10.91 9.02 24.16
N PRO A 294 11.10 9.73 25.30
CA PRO A 294 10.89 11.15 25.36
C PRO A 294 11.86 11.88 24.42
N VAL A 295 11.31 12.59 23.45
CA VAL A 295 12.06 13.40 22.48
C VAL A 295 12.06 14.84 22.93
N SER A 296 13.19 15.53 22.84
CA SER A 296 13.26 16.96 23.19
C SER A 296 12.53 17.80 22.15
N GLU A 297 11.91 18.90 22.58
CA GLU A 297 11.20 19.84 21.71
C GLU A 297 12.05 20.32 20.50
N GLN A 298 13.34 20.54 20.72
CA GLN A 298 14.26 20.95 19.66
C GLN A 298 14.38 19.93 18.55
N LYS A 299 14.44 18.63 18.87
CA LYS A 299 14.46 17.53 17.89
C LYS A 299 13.11 17.35 17.18
N MET A 300 12.00 17.59 17.89
CA MET A 300 10.66 17.58 17.31
C MET A 300 10.51 18.67 16.25
N ARG A 301 11.00 19.88 16.53
CA ARG A 301 11.04 21.00 15.55
C ARG A 301 11.94 20.71 14.34
N GLN A 302 13.08 20.07 14.57
CA GLN A 302 13.95 19.64 13.48
C GLN A 302 13.28 18.58 12.60
N ALA A 303 12.54 17.65 13.20
CA ALA A 303 11.79 16.62 12.47
C ALA A 303 10.65 17.20 11.61
N GLU A 304 10.14 18.37 11.94
CA GLU A 304 9.19 19.11 11.10
C GLU A 304 9.81 19.62 9.79
N ALA A 305 11.05 20.10 9.86
CA ALA A 305 11.78 20.57 8.67
C ALA A 305 12.34 19.44 7.81
N GLY A 306 12.49 18.25 8.36
CA GLY A 306 13.02 17.08 7.66
C GLY A 306 13.29 15.91 8.61
N THR A 307 13.82 14.84 8.06
CA THR A 307 14.15 13.64 8.84
C THR A 307 15.37 13.85 9.73
N VAL A 308 15.28 13.53 11.01
CA VAL A 308 16.37 13.66 11.97
C VAL A 308 16.93 12.28 12.31
N GLN A 309 18.22 12.06 12.07
CA GLN A 309 18.89 10.81 12.39
C GLN A 309 19.32 10.80 13.86
N MET A 310 19.02 9.72 14.58
CA MET A 310 19.33 9.50 15.97
C MET A 310 20.04 8.15 16.17
N GLY A 311 21.33 8.07 15.79
CA GLY A 311 22.06 6.80 15.83
C GLY A 311 21.47 5.78 14.85
N ASN A 312 20.96 4.68 15.39
CA ASN A 312 20.32 3.60 14.61
C ASN A 312 18.84 3.81 14.36
N SER A 313 18.29 4.97 14.71
CA SER A 313 16.90 5.32 14.45
C SER A 313 16.76 6.65 13.73
N GLN A 314 15.62 6.83 13.08
CA GLN A 314 15.28 8.00 12.29
C GLN A 314 13.96 8.58 12.77
N LEU A 315 13.98 9.83 13.24
CA LEU A 315 12.80 10.55 13.67
C LEU A 315 12.15 11.24 12.47
N ARG A 316 10.83 11.00 12.30
CA ARG A 316 10.00 11.62 11.28
C ARG A 316 8.78 12.27 11.89
N SER A 317 8.20 13.24 11.20
CA SER A 317 6.96 13.88 11.61
C SER A 317 5.99 14.06 10.45
N ALA A 318 4.70 14.15 10.78
CA ALA A 318 3.64 14.52 9.86
C ALA A 318 2.64 15.46 10.55
N PRO A 319 2.16 16.51 9.86
CA PRO A 319 1.18 17.43 10.40
C PRO A 319 -0.20 16.78 10.51
N ILE A 320 -0.88 17.05 11.62
CA ILE A 320 -2.28 16.68 11.87
C ILE A 320 -3.10 17.92 12.27
N ASN A 321 -4.44 17.79 12.25
CA ASN A 321 -5.29 18.88 12.74
C ASN A 321 -5.07 19.09 14.25
N GLY A 322 -4.35 20.14 14.60
CA GLY A 322 -4.09 20.53 15.99
C GLY A 322 -2.68 20.26 16.51
N GLY A 323 -1.78 19.68 15.69
CA GLY A 323 -0.40 19.37 16.09
C GLY A 323 0.34 18.49 15.11
N TRP A 324 1.18 17.61 15.61
CA TRP A 324 2.07 16.74 14.85
C TRP A 324 2.03 15.30 15.35
N VAL A 325 2.17 14.36 14.42
CA VAL A 325 2.53 12.97 14.76
C VAL A 325 4.02 12.83 14.53
N ILE A 326 4.72 12.32 15.53
CA ILE A 326 6.16 12.09 15.49
C ILE A 326 6.37 10.61 15.75
N TRP A 327 7.16 9.96 14.88
CA TRP A 327 7.48 8.54 15.05
C TRP A 327 8.96 8.28 14.80
N GLU A 328 9.44 7.21 15.39
CA GLU A 328 10.82 6.76 15.27
C GLU A 328 10.85 5.45 14.46
N ASP A 329 11.61 5.45 13.37
CA ASP A 329 11.86 4.28 12.54
C ASP A 329 13.22 3.67 12.94
N ASP A 330 13.27 2.38 13.28
CA ASP A 330 14.51 1.65 13.48
C ASP A 330 15.16 1.35 12.12
N ILE A 331 16.34 1.95 11.89
CA ILE A 331 17.11 1.81 10.66
C ILE A 331 18.36 0.93 10.84
N THR A 332 18.47 0.18 11.95
CA THR A 332 19.61 -0.70 12.23
C THR A 332 19.85 -1.66 11.07
N ARG A 333 18.82 -2.34 10.63
CA ARG A 333 18.92 -3.28 9.49
C ARG A 333 19.26 -2.59 8.17
N LEU A 334 18.81 -1.36 7.97
CA LEU A 334 19.13 -0.58 6.78
C LEU A 334 20.61 -0.18 6.77
N ASN A 335 21.13 0.27 7.92
CA ASN A 335 22.55 0.62 8.08
C ASN A 335 23.45 -0.61 7.88
N ASP A 336 23.08 -1.76 8.46
CA ASP A 336 23.80 -3.03 8.29
C ASP A 336 23.85 -3.45 6.81
N LEU A 337 22.72 -3.37 6.10
CA LEU A 337 22.65 -3.68 4.68
C LEU A 337 23.47 -2.70 3.84
N GLN A 338 23.47 -1.43 4.20
CA GLN A 338 24.27 -0.41 3.51
C GLN A 338 25.76 -0.67 3.69
N GLN A 339 26.18 -1.06 4.91
CA GLN A 339 27.56 -1.46 5.19
C GLN A 339 27.97 -2.70 4.39
N GLN A 340 27.13 -3.75 4.38
CA GLN A 340 27.39 -4.97 3.59
C GLN A 340 27.50 -4.66 2.09
N LEU A 341 26.70 -3.74 1.58
CA LEU A 341 26.73 -3.33 0.19
C LEU A 341 28.03 -2.56 -0.14
N GLN A 342 28.48 -1.73 0.77
CA GLN A 342 29.77 -1.02 0.62
C GLN A 342 30.93 -1.98 0.65
N ASP A 343 30.96 -2.91 1.61
CA ASP A 343 32.00 -3.93 1.71
C ASP A 343 32.06 -4.81 0.45
N ALA A 344 30.89 -5.20 -0.08
CA ALA A 344 30.79 -5.96 -1.33
C ALA A 344 31.26 -5.15 -2.55
N GLN A 345 31.01 -3.84 -2.60
CA GLN A 345 31.49 -2.97 -3.66
C GLN A 345 33.02 -2.83 -3.63
N GLU A 346 33.62 -2.70 -2.44
CA GLU A 346 35.06 -2.66 -2.26
C GLU A 346 35.72 -3.97 -2.73
N GLN A 347 35.17 -5.13 -2.32
CA GLN A 347 35.65 -6.44 -2.75
C GLN A 347 35.57 -6.63 -4.26
N LEU A 348 34.43 -6.26 -4.88
CA LEU A 348 34.28 -6.30 -6.35
C LEU A 348 35.29 -5.37 -7.06
N GLY A 349 35.61 -4.22 -6.47
CA GLY A 349 36.59 -3.29 -6.96
C GLY A 349 37.99 -3.92 -6.97
N GLU A 350 38.40 -4.55 -5.87
CA GLU A 350 39.67 -5.26 -5.74
C GLU A 350 39.79 -6.45 -6.72
N GLU A 351 38.72 -7.25 -6.81
CA GLU A 351 38.66 -8.40 -7.72
C GLU A 351 38.75 -7.97 -9.19
N ASN A 352 38.10 -6.88 -9.57
CA ASN A 352 38.20 -6.32 -10.93
C ASN A 352 39.64 -5.85 -11.27
N ILE A 353 40.34 -5.22 -10.33
CA ILE A 353 41.74 -4.81 -10.52
C ILE A 353 42.62 -6.04 -10.73
N LEU A 354 42.46 -7.07 -9.91
CA LEU A 354 43.19 -8.33 -10.05
C LEU A 354 42.92 -9.03 -11.39
N LEU A 355 41.67 -9.07 -11.79
CA LEU A 355 41.25 -9.66 -13.06
C LEU A 355 41.83 -8.92 -14.27
N GLN A 356 41.87 -7.58 -14.24
CA GLN A 356 42.53 -6.78 -15.27
C GLN A 356 44.02 -7.04 -15.33
N ALA A 357 44.72 -7.08 -14.19
CA ALA A 357 46.13 -7.41 -14.15
C ALA A 357 46.44 -8.82 -14.69
N GLU A 358 45.56 -9.80 -14.41
CA GLU A 358 45.70 -11.15 -14.96
C GLU A 358 45.49 -11.18 -16.48
N LEU A 359 44.50 -10.44 -16.99
CA LEU A 359 44.27 -10.31 -18.43
C LEU A 359 45.43 -9.68 -19.15
N ASP A 360 46.00 -8.58 -18.60
CA ASP A 360 47.19 -7.93 -19.16
C ASP A 360 48.39 -8.87 -19.19
N LEU A 361 48.58 -9.63 -18.11
CA LEU A 361 49.64 -10.62 -18.05
C LEU A 361 49.46 -11.75 -19.07
N LYS A 362 48.27 -12.26 -19.25
CA LYS A 362 47.94 -13.27 -20.26
C LYS A 362 48.17 -12.74 -21.68
N GLU A 363 47.77 -11.49 -21.93
CA GLU A 363 48.02 -10.84 -23.24
C GLU A 363 49.53 -10.69 -23.52
N GLN A 364 50.33 -10.26 -22.53
CA GLN A 364 51.77 -10.17 -22.67
C GLN A 364 52.42 -11.53 -22.93
N ARG A 365 51.98 -12.57 -22.21
CA ARG A 365 52.48 -13.95 -22.43
C ARG A 365 52.13 -14.44 -23.84
N ALA A 366 50.87 -14.22 -24.27
CA ALA A 366 50.46 -14.62 -25.63
C ALA A 366 51.29 -13.93 -26.72
N LYS A 367 51.52 -12.61 -26.57
CA LYS A 367 52.38 -11.85 -27.50
C LYS A 367 53.85 -12.37 -27.50
N THR A 368 54.34 -12.73 -26.32
CA THR A 368 55.70 -13.29 -26.19
C THR A 368 55.83 -14.68 -26.83
N GLU A 369 54.83 -15.54 -26.58
CA GLU A 369 54.76 -16.87 -27.18
C GLU A 369 54.65 -16.79 -28.72
N GLU A 370 53.84 -15.88 -29.23
CA GLU A 370 53.72 -15.65 -30.66
C GLU A 370 55.02 -15.19 -31.30
N LYS A 371 55.73 -14.23 -30.66
CA LYS A 371 57.08 -13.83 -31.06
C LYS A 371 58.06 -14.99 -31.07
N ASN A 372 58.09 -15.81 -30.03
CA ASN A 372 58.99 -16.94 -29.93
C ASN A 372 58.70 -17.97 -31.05
N ARG A 373 57.43 -18.28 -31.31
CA ARG A 373 57.01 -19.16 -32.43
C ARG A 373 57.51 -18.61 -33.77
N LEU A 374 57.42 -17.28 -33.93
CA LEU A 374 57.94 -16.65 -35.16
C LEU A 374 59.44 -16.79 -35.29
N TYR A 375 60.23 -16.51 -34.22
CA TYR A 375 61.69 -16.69 -34.24
C TYR A 375 62.09 -18.14 -34.49
N ASP A 376 61.38 -19.11 -33.88
CA ASP A 376 61.65 -20.54 -34.13
C ASP A 376 61.41 -20.90 -35.59
N ARG A 377 60.33 -20.37 -36.19
CA ARG A 377 59.98 -20.58 -37.60
C ARG A 377 61.01 -19.96 -38.52
N ILE A 378 61.53 -18.75 -38.21
CA ILE A 378 62.65 -18.11 -38.95
C ILE A 378 63.88 -18.94 -38.84
N ALA A 379 64.25 -19.38 -37.65
CA ALA A 379 65.44 -20.20 -37.40
C ALA A 379 65.41 -21.52 -38.21
N GLU A 380 64.26 -22.18 -38.21
CA GLU A 380 64.10 -23.43 -38.95
C GLU A 380 64.19 -23.26 -40.46
N GLU A 381 63.63 -22.17 -41.02
CA GLU A 381 63.66 -21.83 -42.45
C GLU A 381 65.08 -21.48 -42.96
N VAL A 382 65.89 -20.82 -42.14
CA VAL A 382 67.28 -20.42 -42.54
C VAL A 382 68.31 -21.42 -42.11
N LYS A 383 67.96 -22.45 -41.33
CA LYS A 383 68.89 -23.48 -40.83
C LYS A 383 69.75 -24.15 -41.93
N PRO A 384 69.20 -24.55 -43.11
CA PRO A 384 70.01 -25.14 -44.15
C PRO A 384 71.11 -24.22 -44.68
N GLN A 385 70.78 -22.91 -44.75
CA GLN A 385 71.76 -21.91 -45.24
C GLN A 385 72.81 -21.61 -44.17
N LEU A 386 72.43 -21.60 -42.90
CA LEU A 386 73.42 -21.49 -41.80
C LEU A 386 74.44 -22.66 -41.80
N ILE A 387 73.90 -23.89 -41.92
CA ILE A 387 74.76 -25.08 -42.01
C ILE A 387 75.74 -24.95 -43.21
N LYS A 388 75.19 -24.51 -44.35
CA LYS A 388 76.03 -24.33 -45.56
C LYS A 388 77.08 -23.24 -45.40
N THR A 389 76.73 -22.16 -44.66
CA THR A 389 77.69 -21.06 -44.35
C THR A 389 78.76 -21.55 -43.44
N ASP A 390 78.45 -22.33 -42.42
CA ASP A 390 79.40 -22.93 -41.49
C ASP A 390 80.40 -23.85 -42.24
N LEU A 391 79.91 -24.74 -43.09
CA LEU A 391 80.76 -25.60 -43.95
C LEU A 391 81.65 -24.80 -44.87
N LEU A 392 81.22 -23.68 -45.44
CA LEU A 392 82.01 -22.81 -46.27
C LEU A 392 83.14 -22.10 -45.45
N LEU A 393 82.81 -21.67 -44.22
CA LEU A 393 83.77 -21.06 -43.30
C LEU A 393 84.87 -22.05 -42.88
N GLN A 394 84.47 -23.31 -42.62
CA GLN A 394 85.48 -24.36 -42.35
C GLN A 394 86.45 -24.57 -43.54
N ARG A 395 85.88 -24.65 -44.79
CA ARG A 395 86.71 -24.79 -46.00
C ARG A 395 87.62 -23.60 -46.25
N ILE A 396 87.33 -22.38 -45.84
CA ILE A 396 88.20 -21.22 -45.93
C ILE A 396 89.45 -21.44 -45.10
N SER A 397 89.42 -22.20 -44.03
CA SER A 397 90.53 -22.55 -43.21
C SER A 397 91.42 -23.65 -43.86
N GLU A 398 90.81 -24.52 -44.70
CA GLU A 398 91.51 -25.65 -45.33
C GLU A 398 92.05 -25.32 -46.72
N GLU A 399 91.46 -24.37 -47.47
CA GLU A 399 91.89 -24.00 -48.83
C GLU A 399 92.19 -22.50 -48.92
N PRO A 400 93.41 -22.04 -48.56
CA PRO A 400 93.79 -20.62 -48.56
C PRO A 400 93.84 -19.97 -49.96
N GLU A 401 94.06 -20.74 -51.02
CA GLU A 401 94.10 -20.25 -52.42
C GLU A 401 92.65 -19.83 -52.97
N ASN A 402 91.62 -20.39 -52.42
CA ASN A 402 90.20 -20.12 -52.82
C ASN A 402 89.50 -19.19 -51.87
N LYS A 403 90.20 -18.55 -50.94
CA LYS A 403 89.60 -17.78 -49.83
C LYS A 403 88.68 -16.67 -50.29
N GLU A 404 88.99 -15.88 -51.29
CA GLU A 404 88.19 -14.77 -51.77
C GLU A 404 86.86 -15.24 -52.35
N SER A 405 86.89 -16.33 -53.16
CA SER A 405 85.67 -16.92 -53.76
C SER A 405 84.74 -17.54 -52.71
N LEU A 406 85.39 -18.22 -51.73
CA LEU A 406 84.59 -18.81 -50.63
C LEU A 406 83.94 -17.73 -49.69
N LEU A 407 84.71 -16.64 -49.40
CA LEU A 407 84.16 -15.50 -48.65
C LEU A 407 83.06 -14.81 -49.39
N ALA A 408 83.11 -14.63 -50.69
CA ALA A 408 82.06 -14.08 -51.48
C ALA A 408 80.74 -14.94 -51.36
N LYS A 409 80.86 -16.28 -51.41
CA LYS A 409 79.75 -17.20 -51.19
C LYS A 409 79.15 -17.09 -49.80
N VAL A 410 79.99 -16.92 -48.77
CA VAL A 410 79.50 -16.68 -47.38
C VAL A 410 78.76 -15.36 -47.28
N CYS A 411 79.28 -14.28 -47.93
CA CYS A 411 78.57 -12.99 -47.96
C CYS A 411 77.22 -13.08 -48.61
N VAL A 412 77.07 -13.78 -49.73
CA VAL A 412 75.83 -14.00 -50.42
C VAL A 412 74.80 -14.78 -49.54
N LEU A 413 75.25 -15.86 -48.89
CA LEU A 413 74.47 -16.63 -48.00
C LEU A 413 74.02 -15.82 -46.76
N GLY A 414 74.96 -15.04 -46.19
CA GLY A 414 74.63 -14.16 -45.05
C GLY A 414 73.60 -13.11 -45.38
N SER A 415 73.75 -12.50 -46.58
CA SER A 415 72.69 -11.56 -47.06
C SER A 415 71.37 -12.23 -47.31
N TYR A 416 71.34 -13.45 -47.80
CA TYR A 416 70.15 -14.23 -47.97
C TYR A 416 69.46 -14.53 -46.62
N ILE A 417 70.17 -15.02 -45.64
CA ILE A 417 69.73 -15.31 -44.31
C ILE A 417 69.11 -14.07 -43.67
N LYS A 418 69.81 -12.95 -43.66
CA LYS A 418 69.35 -11.67 -43.12
C LYS A 418 68.07 -11.25 -43.78
N ARG A 419 67.94 -11.31 -45.06
CA ARG A 419 66.76 -10.90 -45.82
C ARG A 419 65.59 -11.83 -45.63
N ARG A 420 65.84 -13.13 -45.63
CA ARG A 420 64.80 -14.13 -45.40
C ARG A 420 64.12 -13.93 -44.03
N GLY A 421 64.97 -13.66 -42.99
CA GLY A 421 64.48 -13.33 -41.66
C GLY A 421 63.72 -12.05 -41.62
N ASN A 422 64.17 -10.94 -42.22
CA ASN A 422 63.46 -9.67 -42.27
C ASN A 422 62.17 -9.77 -43.02
N LEU A 423 62.07 -10.52 -44.10
CA LEU A 423 60.89 -10.72 -44.87
C LEU A 423 59.78 -11.53 -44.07
N MET A 424 60.25 -12.49 -43.31
CA MET A 424 59.34 -13.25 -42.45
C MET A 424 58.74 -12.38 -41.33
N LEU A 425 59.56 -11.46 -40.78
CA LEU A 425 59.11 -10.47 -39.80
C LEU A 425 58.11 -9.47 -40.40
N LEU A 426 58.37 -8.95 -41.61
CA LEU A 426 57.53 -8.01 -42.30
C LEU A 426 56.22 -8.64 -42.77
N GLY A 427 56.21 -9.93 -43.10
CA GLY A 427 55.08 -10.65 -43.64
C GLY A 427 54.09 -11.15 -42.60
N GLU A 428 54.35 -10.97 -41.31
CA GLU A 428 53.41 -11.30 -40.23
C GLU A 428 52.48 -10.10 -39.95
N ASP A 429 53.00 -8.88 -40.14
CA ASP A 429 52.18 -7.66 -39.90
C ASP A 429 51.48 -7.13 -41.15
N ALA A 430 51.75 -7.67 -42.33
CA ALA A 430 51.19 -7.16 -43.57
C ALA A 430 50.94 -8.26 -44.64
N ASP A 431 49.73 -8.35 -45.13
CA ASP A 431 49.34 -9.23 -46.25
C ASP A 431 50.03 -8.83 -47.58
N GLN A 432 50.53 -7.62 -47.65
CA GLN A 432 51.14 -7.05 -48.85
C GLN A 432 52.46 -6.33 -48.48
N ILE A 433 53.49 -6.56 -49.28
CA ILE A 433 54.82 -5.91 -49.12
C ILE A 433 55.04 -4.94 -50.30
N PRO A 434 55.60 -3.73 -50.04
CA PRO A 434 55.96 -2.81 -51.13
C PRO A 434 56.89 -3.48 -52.15
N ALA A 435 56.51 -3.36 -53.43
CA ALA A 435 57.37 -3.96 -54.51
C ALA A 435 58.77 -3.44 -54.55
N LYS A 436 59.07 -2.26 -54.01
CA LYS A 436 60.39 -1.70 -53.81
C LYS A 436 61.27 -2.54 -52.89
N GLU A 437 60.76 -3.21 -51.93
CA GLU A 437 61.52 -4.12 -51.04
C GLU A 437 62.05 -5.32 -51.85
N LEU A 438 61.28 -5.81 -52.80
CA LEU A 438 61.73 -6.86 -53.73
C LEU A 438 62.90 -6.35 -54.59
N GLU A 439 62.79 -5.15 -55.15
CA GLU A 439 63.83 -4.52 -55.96
C GLU A 439 65.15 -4.36 -55.12
N TYR A 440 65.03 -3.84 -53.89
CA TYR A 440 66.16 -3.73 -52.98
C TYR A 440 66.80 -5.10 -52.67
N CYS A 441 66.00 -6.12 -52.48
CA CYS A 441 66.44 -7.47 -52.20
C CYS A 441 67.23 -8.06 -53.36
N ILE A 442 66.73 -7.89 -54.55
CA ILE A 442 67.37 -8.38 -55.77
C ILE A 442 68.67 -7.59 -56.03
N ARG A 443 68.70 -6.28 -55.89
CA ARG A 443 69.80 -5.39 -56.10
C ARG A 443 70.95 -5.75 -55.15
N GLU A 444 70.70 -5.91 -53.87
CA GLU A 444 71.73 -6.29 -52.86
C GLU A 444 72.24 -7.72 -53.12
N SER A 445 71.39 -8.64 -53.54
CA SER A 445 71.82 -10.00 -53.93
C SER A 445 72.73 -9.99 -55.14
N LEU A 446 72.46 -9.17 -56.11
CA LEU A 446 73.31 -9.01 -57.32
C LEU A 446 74.65 -8.27 -57.02
N GLU A 447 74.64 -7.29 -56.11
CA GLU A 447 75.82 -6.65 -55.64
C GLU A 447 76.79 -7.63 -54.92
N ASN A 448 76.20 -8.50 -54.08
CA ASN A 448 76.97 -9.53 -53.38
C ASN A 448 77.54 -10.58 -54.36
N LEU A 449 76.81 -10.91 -55.44
CA LEU A 449 77.35 -11.80 -56.52
C LEU A 449 78.47 -11.17 -57.32
N ARG A 450 78.58 -9.84 -57.42
CA ARG A 450 79.73 -9.13 -58.03
C ARG A 450 81.03 -9.34 -57.29
N LEU A 451 80.92 -9.52 -55.94
CA LEU A 451 82.11 -9.88 -55.12
C LEU A 451 82.72 -11.22 -55.52
N GLY A 452 81.94 -12.08 -56.21
CA GLY A 452 82.40 -13.37 -56.77
C GLY A 452 82.81 -13.33 -58.23
N ASN A 453 83.21 -12.16 -58.79
CA ASN A 453 83.63 -11.97 -60.21
C ASN A 453 82.46 -12.28 -61.22
N THR A 454 81.26 -12.18 -60.86
CA THR A 454 80.12 -12.39 -61.73
C THR A 454 79.59 -11.04 -62.19
N PHE A 455 79.51 -10.78 -63.51
CA PHE A 455 78.90 -9.57 -64.03
C PHE A 455 77.33 -9.66 -63.93
N THR A 456 76.73 -8.73 -63.12
CA THR A 456 75.30 -8.67 -62.94
C THR A 456 74.79 -7.28 -63.25
N SER A 457 73.70 -7.16 -63.93
CA SER A 457 72.90 -5.90 -64.07
C SER A 457 71.43 -6.11 -63.79
N LEU A 458 70.87 -5.15 -63.12
CA LEU A 458 69.40 -5.13 -62.86
C LEU A 458 68.82 -3.86 -63.49
N ASN A 459 67.93 -4.06 -64.41
CA ASN A 459 67.12 -2.98 -64.95
C ASN A 459 65.60 -3.29 -64.58
N ALA A 460 65.27 -2.92 -63.39
CA ALA A 460 63.91 -3.12 -62.87
C ALA A 460 63.43 -1.86 -62.13
N HIS A 461 62.22 -1.48 -62.39
CA HIS A 461 61.55 -0.43 -61.65
C HIS A 461 60.23 -1.01 -61.20
N CYS A 462 60.05 -1.19 -59.90
CA CYS A 462 58.90 -1.83 -59.29
C CYS A 462 58.04 -0.80 -58.53
N GLU A 463 56.86 -0.59 -58.99
CA GLU A 463 55.85 0.22 -58.28
C GLU A 463 54.67 -0.64 -57.83
N GLY A 464 54.01 -0.30 -56.64
CA GLY A 464 52.91 -1.01 -56.14
C GLY A 464 53.26 -1.96 -54.98
N ALA A 465 52.32 -2.85 -54.61
CA ALA A 465 52.43 -3.83 -53.55
C ALA A 465 52.23 -5.25 -54.09
N VAL A 466 52.94 -6.21 -53.55
CA VAL A 466 52.89 -7.63 -53.93
C VAL A 466 52.39 -8.45 -52.76
N ALA A 467 51.45 -9.36 -53.00
CA ALA A 467 50.95 -10.27 -51.99
C ALA A 467 52.09 -11.14 -51.41
N PHE A 468 52.18 -11.23 -50.11
CA PHE A 468 53.29 -11.95 -49.40
C PHE A 468 53.41 -13.41 -49.88
N GLY A 469 52.31 -14.12 -50.11
CA GLY A 469 52.30 -15.51 -50.59
C GLY A 469 52.98 -15.69 -51.96
N ALA A 470 52.80 -14.76 -52.87
CA ALA A 470 53.45 -14.76 -54.19
C ALA A 470 54.94 -14.42 -54.10
N TYR A 471 55.26 -13.56 -53.18
CA TYR A 471 56.66 -13.17 -52.90
C TYR A 471 57.48 -14.33 -52.32
N ARG A 472 56.96 -15.10 -51.38
CA ARG A 472 57.53 -16.28 -50.75
C ARG A 472 57.90 -17.39 -51.76
N SER A 473 57.07 -17.59 -52.75
CA SER A 473 57.24 -18.64 -53.75
C SER A 473 58.37 -18.30 -54.77
N ARG A 474 58.50 -17.01 -55.10
CA ARG A 474 59.51 -16.58 -56.11
C ARG A 474 60.96 -16.45 -55.56
N ILE A 475 61.15 -16.12 -54.31
CA ILE A 475 62.49 -16.09 -53.69
C ILE A 475 63.10 -17.48 -53.49
N ARG A 476 62.32 -18.56 -53.53
CA ARG A 476 62.88 -19.93 -53.57
C ARG A 476 63.58 -20.30 -54.85
N LEU A 477 63.37 -19.53 -55.93
CA LEU A 477 63.86 -19.75 -57.26
C LEU A 477 65.13 -18.91 -57.59
N LEU A 478 65.50 -17.95 -56.76
CA LEU A 478 66.70 -17.15 -56.78
C LEU A 478 67.75 -17.67 -55.73
#